data_3c06cc8ef56beb4d3cc6f628a849663b
#
_entry.id   3c06cc8ef56beb4d3cc6f628a849663b
#
_cell.length_a   1.000
_cell.length_b   1.000
_cell.length_c   1.000
_cell.angle_alpha   90.00
_cell.angle_beta   90.00
_cell.angle_gamma   90.00
#
_symmetry.space_group_name_H-M   'P 1'
#
loop_
_entity.id
_entity.type
_entity.pdbx_description
1 polymer ?
#
loop_
_entity_poly.entity_id
_entity_poly.type
_entity_poly.pdbx_seq_one_letter_code
_entity_poly.pdbx_strand_id
1 'polypeptide(L)'
;MASLSCLVASFGILVAVCNGQAIQTVGTVNSSAPMVDLGYVKYQGYSNATAGINYFRGIQYAANPTGSLRWQKPRPIEANNNFDSRKVYNATQIAPACYQSQPYSVYVDPTDPTAFIHTPQGQSENCLILDVLAPSHPVSNRLPVMVQIHGGGYTQGNAQSYPGDAMVNASNGNMIYISIQYRLGLLGFLAGGETMQNGVANAGLLDQRAALDWVQRNAYAFGGDPTRVVLWGGSAGGGSVTTQLIAGGAYDEPPFSAAIAEYPWWQPFLNSSQQDKQFDTTLTLSNCSSLACLRSLPGSTVATLSQAVENSSYPTGGDGFGVYYWGPVVDYKFIKELPSIAFSLGHFYDVPLLVDREAYEGYIFSNQSLMTQMAETTDAEYLFPFAGPAFFSRLYQLYPMSDFNSTFYQRQTWFGDFIIDCPTYQMATNAVDRNANSSAVFKLTFAAGSELHGSTSAFLASATTGFPQANNHTLAEIMTSYWISFAVTHDPNPMRASNAPYWPSYISNGAGSAANGQSVGFDTLAVTYTTIGPAADPDASAKCDFFGYQQFKVMN
;
A
#
# COMPACT_ATOMS: atom_id res chain seq x y z
N MET A 1 10.14 31.45 -26.59
CA MET A 1 10.51 32.58 -25.75
C MET A 1 9.28 32.97 -24.94
N ALA A 2 9.23 32.54 -23.72
CA ALA A 2 8.24 33.01 -22.75
C ALA A 2 9.05 33.45 -21.53
N SER A 3 9.05 34.78 -21.32
CA SER A 3 9.78 35.46 -20.26
C SER A 3 9.07 35.21 -18.92
N LEU A 4 9.79 34.66 -17.95
CA LEU A 4 9.40 34.70 -16.55
C LEU A 4 9.68 36.11 -16.03
N SER A 5 8.64 36.84 -15.68
CA SER A 5 8.74 38.12 -14.95
C SER A 5 8.64 37.81 -13.46
N CYS A 6 9.76 37.89 -12.73
CA CYS A 6 9.76 37.99 -11.27
C CYS A 6 9.58 39.45 -10.87
N LEU A 7 8.48 39.77 -10.20
CA LEU A 7 8.32 41.06 -9.51
C LEU A 7 8.94 40.95 -8.11
N VAL A 8 9.96 41.78 -7.86
CA VAL A 8 10.55 41.99 -6.53
C VAL A 8 9.79 43.15 -5.86
N ALA A 9 9.04 42.86 -4.81
CA ALA A 9 8.51 43.87 -3.89
C ALA A 9 9.23 43.79 -2.56
N SER A 10 9.81 44.87 -2.11
CA SER A 10 10.59 45.01 -0.90
C SER A 10 9.73 45.02 0.36
N PHE A 11 10.26 44.40 1.44
CA PHE A 11 9.77 44.33 2.82
C PHE A 11 8.70 43.26 3.11
N GLY A 12 9.17 42.18 3.70
CA GLY A 12 8.42 41.07 4.24
C GLY A 12 8.95 39.76 3.67
N ILE A 13 9.47 38.90 4.52
CA ILE A 13 9.98 37.56 4.11
C ILE A 13 8.81 36.79 3.47
N LEU A 14 8.69 36.89 2.15
CA LEU A 14 7.86 36.01 1.35
C LEU A 14 8.77 34.91 0.81
N VAL A 15 8.70 33.71 1.41
CA VAL A 15 9.25 32.51 0.79
C VAL A 15 8.38 32.24 -0.44
N ALA A 16 8.86 32.62 -1.61
CA ALA A 16 8.26 32.21 -2.87
C ALA A 16 8.55 30.71 -3.05
N VAL A 17 7.61 29.85 -2.65
CA VAL A 17 7.62 28.43 -3.02
C VAL A 17 7.25 28.39 -4.50
N CYS A 18 8.25 28.25 -5.38
CA CYS A 18 8.02 27.90 -6.78
C CYS A 18 7.47 26.47 -6.84
N ASN A 19 6.16 26.35 -6.98
CA ASN A 19 5.50 25.05 -7.16
C ASN A 19 5.84 24.49 -8.55
N GLY A 20 6.50 23.33 -8.53
CA GLY A 20 6.79 22.50 -9.70
C GLY A 20 8.29 22.46 -10.02
N GLN A 21 9.03 21.54 -9.43
CA GLN A 21 10.34 21.22 -9.97
C GLN A 21 10.14 20.68 -11.39
N ALA A 22 10.50 21.51 -12.38
CA ALA A 22 10.60 21.03 -13.76
C ALA A 22 11.69 19.93 -13.78
N ILE A 23 11.39 18.80 -14.41
CA ILE A 23 12.38 17.73 -14.63
C ILE A 23 13.57 18.37 -15.35
N GLN A 24 14.74 18.34 -14.70
CA GLN A 24 15.93 19.01 -15.19
C GLN A 24 16.56 18.20 -16.33
N THR A 25 16.96 18.89 -17.39
CA THR A 25 17.80 18.27 -18.42
C THR A 25 19.24 18.20 -17.95
N VAL A 26 19.95 17.16 -18.37
CA VAL A 26 21.39 17.00 -18.11
C VAL A 26 22.16 18.02 -18.94
N GLY A 27 22.93 18.88 -18.28
CA GLY A 27 23.76 19.88 -18.98
C GLY A 27 24.92 19.26 -19.78
N THR A 28 25.54 18.21 -19.20
CA THR A 28 26.59 17.41 -19.87
C THR A 28 26.27 15.94 -19.66
N VAL A 29 26.06 15.21 -20.75
CA VAL A 29 25.78 13.76 -20.70
C VAL A 29 27.06 13.03 -20.31
N ASN A 30 27.01 12.28 -19.18
CA ASN A 30 28.10 11.40 -18.79
C ASN A 30 27.95 10.07 -19.53
N SER A 31 28.86 9.78 -20.46
CA SER A 31 28.84 8.56 -21.30
C SER A 31 29.04 7.25 -20.52
N SER A 32 29.53 7.33 -19.27
CA SER A 32 29.68 6.16 -18.39
C SER A 32 28.52 5.91 -17.46
N ALA A 33 27.56 6.85 -17.37
CA ALA A 33 26.36 6.69 -16.55
C ALA A 33 25.28 5.87 -17.27
N PRO A 34 24.47 5.10 -16.56
CA PRO A 34 23.40 4.32 -17.18
C PRO A 34 22.37 5.25 -17.81
N MET A 35 21.95 4.92 -19.02
CA MET A 35 20.95 5.65 -19.79
C MET A 35 19.83 4.72 -20.25
N VAL A 36 18.63 5.25 -20.30
CA VAL A 36 17.46 4.57 -20.88
C VAL A 36 16.77 5.48 -21.88
N ASP A 37 16.36 4.91 -23.00
CA ASP A 37 15.54 5.58 -24.03
C ASP A 37 14.15 4.93 -24.06
N LEU A 38 13.14 5.66 -23.67
CA LEU A 38 11.74 5.22 -23.65
C LEU A 38 10.99 5.62 -24.93
N GLY A 39 11.70 6.11 -25.95
CA GLY A 39 11.12 6.59 -27.19
C GLY A 39 10.58 8.03 -27.11
N TYR A 40 9.81 8.35 -26.11
CA TYR A 40 9.26 9.68 -25.87
C TYR A 40 10.18 10.56 -25.00
N VAL A 41 11.09 9.97 -24.23
CA VAL A 41 12.04 10.65 -23.36
C VAL A 41 13.30 9.78 -23.16
N LYS A 42 14.44 10.42 -22.90
CA LYS A 42 15.69 9.78 -22.50
C LYS A 42 16.06 10.19 -21.09
N TYR A 43 16.39 9.22 -20.24
CA TYR A 43 16.82 9.48 -18.86
C TYR A 43 18.27 9.04 -18.66
N GLN A 44 19.01 9.84 -17.89
CA GLN A 44 20.31 9.46 -17.34
C GLN A 44 20.17 9.21 -15.85
N GLY A 45 20.48 7.99 -15.44
CA GLY A 45 20.54 7.57 -14.05
C GLY A 45 21.96 7.66 -13.48
N TYR A 46 22.20 6.96 -12.39
CA TYR A 46 23.54 6.78 -11.81
C TYR A 46 23.74 5.34 -11.36
N SER A 47 25.02 4.92 -11.28
CA SER A 47 25.39 3.61 -10.75
C SER A 47 26.00 3.74 -9.37
N ASN A 48 25.63 2.85 -8.47
CA ASN A 48 26.36 2.60 -7.23
C ASN A 48 27.10 1.26 -7.36
N ALA A 49 28.41 1.34 -7.63
CA ALA A 49 29.22 0.15 -7.85
C ALA A 49 29.33 -0.75 -6.61
N THR A 50 29.30 -0.17 -5.41
CA THR A 50 29.34 -0.93 -4.15
C THR A 50 28.06 -1.72 -3.93
N ALA A 51 26.90 -1.13 -4.26
CA ALA A 51 25.61 -1.81 -4.17
C ALA A 51 25.32 -2.71 -5.38
N GLY A 52 26.05 -2.54 -6.49
CA GLY A 52 25.79 -3.27 -7.75
C GLY A 52 24.49 -2.86 -8.42
N ILE A 53 24.07 -1.60 -8.27
CA ILE A 53 22.73 -1.12 -8.69
C ILE A 53 22.85 0.12 -9.59
N ASN A 54 22.09 0.12 -10.67
CA ASN A 54 21.77 1.28 -11.48
C ASN A 54 20.44 1.88 -11.02
N TYR A 55 20.44 3.17 -10.72
CA TYR A 55 19.28 3.91 -10.24
C TYR A 55 18.74 4.85 -11.30
N PHE A 56 17.43 4.83 -11.49
CA PHE A 56 16.69 5.82 -12.26
C PHE A 56 15.55 6.32 -11.37
N ARG A 57 15.70 7.54 -10.86
CA ARG A 57 14.78 8.12 -9.86
C ARG A 57 13.92 9.24 -10.44
N GLY A 58 12.68 9.34 -9.98
CA GLY A 58 11.78 10.43 -10.35
C GLY A 58 11.25 10.33 -11.77
N ILE A 59 11.09 9.13 -12.31
CA ILE A 59 10.52 8.91 -13.64
C ILE A 59 9.01 9.12 -13.60
N GLN A 60 8.50 10.05 -14.41
CA GLN A 60 7.06 10.25 -14.54
C GLN A 60 6.40 9.11 -15.32
N TYR A 61 5.37 8.50 -14.74
CA TYR A 61 4.55 7.48 -15.41
C TYR A 61 3.20 8.00 -15.90
N ALA A 62 2.77 9.16 -15.40
CA ALA A 62 1.54 9.83 -15.81
C ALA A 62 1.73 11.34 -15.89
N ALA A 63 0.82 12.01 -16.61
CA ALA A 63 0.75 13.45 -16.66
C ALA A 63 0.48 14.06 -15.27
N ASN A 64 0.99 15.26 -15.05
CA ASN A 64 0.79 16.00 -13.81
C ASN A 64 -0.70 16.18 -13.46
N PRO A 65 -1.20 15.66 -12.31
CA PRO A 65 -2.63 15.62 -11.97
C PRO A 65 -3.13 16.92 -11.33
N THR A 66 -2.66 18.07 -11.77
CA THR A 66 -2.98 19.38 -11.18
C THR A 66 -4.15 20.09 -11.88
N GLY A 67 -4.74 21.09 -11.22
CA GLY A 67 -5.78 21.94 -11.78
C GLY A 67 -6.99 21.15 -12.26
N SER A 68 -7.32 21.24 -13.56
CA SER A 68 -8.45 20.52 -14.15
C SER A 68 -8.31 18.99 -14.15
N LEU A 69 -7.08 18.47 -13.96
CA LEU A 69 -6.81 17.04 -13.85
C LEU A 69 -6.93 16.49 -12.41
N ARG A 70 -7.14 17.35 -11.39
CA ARG A 70 -7.46 16.90 -10.04
C ARG A 70 -8.71 16.04 -10.05
N TRP A 71 -8.66 14.94 -9.29
CA TRP A 71 -9.76 13.98 -9.23
C TRP A 71 -10.22 13.48 -10.60
N GLN A 72 -9.29 13.42 -11.56
CA GLN A 72 -9.47 12.75 -12.85
C GLN A 72 -8.62 11.48 -12.91
N LYS A 73 -8.98 10.57 -13.83
CA LYS A 73 -8.12 9.44 -14.16
C LYS A 73 -6.74 9.93 -14.59
N PRO A 74 -5.64 9.28 -14.15
CA PRO A 74 -4.31 9.62 -14.62
C PRO A 74 -4.24 9.46 -16.14
N ARG A 75 -3.50 10.35 -16.81
CA ARG A 75 -3.29 10.31 -18.26
C ARG A 75 -1.91 9.74 -18.55
N PRO A 76 -1.79 8.79 -19.50
CA PRO A 76 -0.50 8.24 -19.89
C PRO A 76 0.50 9.33 -20.27
N ILE A 77 1.72 9.22 -19.74
CA ILE A 77 2.76 10.25 -19.94
C ILE A 77 3.23 10.33 -21.39
N GLU A 78 3.22 9.23 -22.11
CA GLU A 78 3.71 9.11 -23.48
C GLU A 78 2.99 10.07 -24.44
N ALA A 79 1.70 10.28 -24.24
CA ALA A 79 0.87 11.18 -25.05
C ALA A 79 0.61 12.55 -24.40
N ASN A 80 0.98 12.74 -23.12
CA ASN A 80 0.61 13.90 -22.33
C ASN A 80 1.83 14.53 -21.62
N ASN A 81 2.93 14.69 -22.34
CA ASN A 81 4.18 15.26 -21.83
C ASN A 81 4.66 16.45 -22.66
N ASN A 82 5.64 17.17 -22.12
CA ASN A 82 6.35 18.26 -22.78
C ASN A 82 7.84 17.93 -22.95
N PHE A 83 8.22 16.65 -23.02
CA PHE A 83 9.60 16.25 -23.21
C PHE A 83 10.09 16.58 -24.63
N ASP A 84 11.32 17.05 -24.70
CA ASP A 84 12.05 17.15 -25.97
C ASP A 84 12.87 15.85 -26.13
N SER A 85 12.44 14.95 -27.02
CA SER A 85 13.09 13.65 -27.24
C SER A 85 14.57 13.71 -27.66
N ARG A 86 15.05 14.91 -28.05
CA ARG A 86 16.48 15.15 -28.37
C ARG A 86 17.32 15.41 -27.13
N LYS A 87 16.69 15.67 -25.96
CA LYS A 87 17.37 15.95 -24.69
C LYS A 87 17.39 14.71 -23.81
N VAL A 88 18.40 14.68 -22.94
CA VAL A 88 18.50 13.71 -21.87
C VAL A 88 18.06 14.38 -20.56
N TYR A 89 17.18 13.73 -19.84
CA TYR A 89 16.65 14.22 -18.58
C TYR A 89 17.34 13.53 -17.40
N ASN A 90 17.48 14.26 -16.30
CA ASN A 90 18.13 13.77 -15.10
C ASN A 90 17.18 12.87 -14.29
N ALA A 91 17.58 11.63 -14.06
CA ALA A 91 16.92 10.64 -13.22
C ALA A 91 17.79 10.20 -12.04
N THR A 92 18.53 11.14 -11.42
CA THR A 92 19.43 10.86 -10.28
C THR A 92 18.88 11.37 -8.95
N GLN A 93 17.80 12.16 -8.98
CA GLN A 93 17.29 12.84 -7.80
C GLN A 93 15.98 12.22 -7.32
N ILE A 94 15.86 12.03 -6.01
CA ILE A 94 14.59 11.67 -5.37
C ILE A 94 13.59 12.81 -5.63
N ALA A 95 12.44 12.46 -6.19
CA ALA A 95 11.37 13.42 -6.43
C ALA A 95 10.59 13.75 -5.14
N PRO A 96 9.91 14.90 -5.09
CA PRO A 96 8.98 15.21 -4.01
C PRO A 96 7.90 14.15 -3.88
N ALA A 97 7.50 13.85 -2.63
CA ALA A 97 6.37 12.97 -2.37
C ALA A 97 5.03 13.61 -2.78
N CYS A 98 3.99 12.81 -2.91
CA CYS A 98 2.63 13.33 -2.94
C CYS A 98 2.29 14.06 -1.63
N TYR A 99 1.35 15.00 -1.67
CA TYR A 99 0.90 15.66 -0.45
C TYR A 99 0.38 14.64 0.56
N GLN A 100 0.77 14.82 1.82
CA GLN A 100 0.48 13.95 2.95
C GLN A 100 -0.56 14.58 3.88
N SER A 101 -1.28 13.75 4.64
CA SER A 101 -2.00 14.15 5.84
C SER A 101 -1.76 13.12 6.94
N GLN A 102 -1.78 13.58 8.21
CA GLN A 102 -1.49 12.68 9.35
C GLN A 102 -2.79 12.25 10.01
N PRO A 103 -3.01 10.94 10.20
CA PRO A 103 -4.17 10.46 10.93
C PRO A 103 -4.07 10.89 12.41
N TYR A 104 -5.15 11.44 12.94
CA TYR A 104 -5.22 11.81 14.36
C TYR A 104 -5.39 10.59 15.27
N SER A 105 -5.91 9.50 14.74
CA SER A 105 -6.37 8.32 15.47
C SER A 105 -5.41 7.12 15.38
N VAL A 106 -4.13 7.35 15.15
CA VAL A 106 -3.09 6.32 15.19
C VAL A 106 -2.09 6.63 16.29
N TYR A 107 -1.79 5.62 17.11
CA TYR A 107 -0.79 5.77 18.16
C TYR A 107 0.61 5.92 17.56
N VAL A 108 1.26 7.02 17.88
CA VAL A 108 2.68 7.23 17.59
C VAL A 108 3.44 6.93 18.87
N ASP A 109 4.35 5.95 18.81
CA ASP A 109 5.21 5.64 19.96
C ASP A 109 6.05 6.88 20.30
N PRO A 110 5.92 7.47 21.51
CA PRO A 110 6.68 8.65 21.88
C PRO A 110 8.19 8.37 21.99
N THR A 111 8.60 7.10 22.05
CA THR A 111 10.01 6.68 22.08
C THR A 111 10.58 6.45 20.69
N ASP A 112 9.72 6.23 19.70
CA ASP A 112 10.07 6.18 18.26
C ASP A 112 9.08 6.98 17.42
N PRO A 113 9.10 8.31 17.52
CA PRO A 113 8.22 9.16 16.72
C PRO A 113 8.51 9.08 15.20
N THR A 114 9.56 8.36 14.80
CA THR A 114 9.94 8.23 13.38
C THR A 114 9.46 6.94 12.75
N ALA A 115 8.96 5.99 13.51
CA ALA A 115 8.52 4.69 13.01
C ALA A 115 7.42 4.77 11.94
N PHE A 116 6.66 5.88 11.91
CA PHE A 116 5.61 6.13 10.91
C PHE A 116 5.71 7.48 10.19
N ILE A 117 6.68 8.33 10.55
CA ILE A 117 6.79 9.68 10.00
C ILE A 117 8.11 9.83 9.26
N HIS A 118 8.25 9.21 8.11
CA HIS A 118 9.18 9.73 7.13
C HIS A 118 8.56 11.00 6.52
N THR A 119 8.83 12.15 7.14
CA THR A 119 8.52 13.44 6.51
C THR A 119 9.38 13.53 5.24
N PRO A 120 8.78 13.34 4.06
CA PRO A 120 9.54 13.37 2.83
C PRO A 120 10.15 14.77 2.65
N GLN A 121 11.35 14.83 2.09
CA GLN A 121 11.97 16.11 1.73
C GLN A 121 11.20 16.72 0.55
N GLY A 122 10.23 17.57 0.88
CA GLY A 122 9.36 18.22 -0.08
C GLY A 122 8.14 17.37 -0.47
N GLN A 123 7.05 18.06 -0.72
CA GLN A 123 5.80 17.48 -1.19
C GLN A 123 5.30 18.26 -2.40
N SER A 124 4.64 17.59 -3.33
CA SER A 124 4.11 18.18 -4.55
C SER A 124 2.83 17.48 -4.98
N GLU A 125 1.97 18.21 -5.69
CA GLU A 125 0.87 17.60 -6.44
C GLU A 125 1.36 16.91 -7.71
N ASN A 126 2.51 17.37 -8.28
CA ASN A 126 3.20 16.70 -9.38
C ASN A 126 4.07 15.56 -8.83
N CYS A 127 3.45 14.46 -8.47
CA CYS A 127 4.07 13.37 -7.74
C CYS A 127 3.83 11.98 -8.36
N LEU A 128 3.21 11.89 -9.56
CA LEU A 128 2.98 10.61 -10.23
C LEU A 128 4.27 10.13 -10.89
N ILE A 129 5.16 9.67 -10.04
CA ILE A 129 6.51 9.21 -10.39
C ILE A 129 6.78 7.81 -9.84
N LEU A 130 7.80 7.18 -10.39
CA LEU A 130 8.37 5.94 -9.89
C LEU A 130 9.90 5.99 -9.92
N ASP A 131 10.51 5.13 -9.13
CA ASP A 131 11.95 4.87 -9.13
C ASP A 131 12.20 3.45 -9.64
N VAL A 132 13.23 3.28 -10.49
CA VAL A 132 13.67 1.97 -10.99
C VAL A 132 15.06 1.69 -10.47
N LEU A 133 15.24 0.54 -9.81
CA LEU A 133 16.49 -0.02 -9.35
C LEU A 133 16.78 -1.30 -10.14
N ALA A 134 17.74 -1.25 -11.02
CA ALA A 134 18.13 -2.37 -11.86
C ALA A 134 19.55 -2.86 -11.48
N PRO A 135 19.83 -4.17 -11.47
CA PRO A 135 21.19 -4.65 -11.21
C PRO A 135 22.16 -4.13 -12.28
N SER A 136 23.35 -3.70 -11.87
CA SER A 136 24.40 -3.26 -12.81
C SER A 136 25.03 -4.44 -13.59
N HIS A 137 24.89 -5.66 -13.06
CA HIS A 137 25.34 -6.91 -13.67
C HIS A 137 24.16 -7.89 -13.71
N PRO A 138 23.20 -7.71 -14.63
CA PRO A 138 22.03 -8.58 -14.71
C PRO A 138 22.40 -9.96 -15.27
N VAL A 139 21.75 -11.01 -14.73
CA VAL A 139 21.93 -12.39 -15.24
C VAL A 139 21.19 -12.62 -16.56
N SER A 140 20.27 -11.74 -16.93
CA SER A 140 19.45 -11.78 -18.13
C SER A 140 19.03 -10.37 -18.55
N ASN A 141 18.62 -10.21 -19.79
CA ASN A 141 17.98 -8.99 -20.29
C ASN A 141 16.44 -9.04 -20.22
N ARG A 142 15.89 -10.03 -19.52
CA ARG A 142 14.46 -10.23 -19.26
C ARG A 142 14.27 -10.67 -17.81
N LEU A 143 14.52 -9.75 -16.89
CA LEU A 143 14.41 -10.00 -15.45
C LEU A 143 12.98 -9.87 -14.95
N PRO A 144 12.56 -10.64 -13.93
CA PRO A 144 11.35 -10.34 -13.17
C PRO A 144 11.40 -8.90 -12.64
N VAL A 145 10.23 -8.28 -12.54
CA VAL A 145 10.09 -6.90 -12.05
C VAL A 145 9.18 -6.92 -10.82
N MET A 146 9.73 -6.58 -9.66
CA MET A 146 8.95 -6.38 -8.44
C MET A 146 8.49 -4.92 -8.38
N VAL A 147 7.19 -4.68 -8.35
CA VAL A 147 6.60 -3.34 -8.23
C VAL A 147 6.02 -3.17 -6.84
N GLN A 148 6.57 -2.24 -6.08
CA GLN A 148 6.19 -1.96 -4.71
C GLN A 148 5.24 -0.77 -4.62
N ILE A 149 4.13 -0.95 -3.89
CA ILE A 149 3.17 0.09 -3.50
C ILE A 149 3.36 0.35 -2.00
N HIS A 150 3.71 1.59 -1.65
CA HIS A 150 3.93 1.94 -0.25
C HIS A 150 2.63 1.98 0.57
N GLY A 151 2.76 1.68 1.87
CA GLY A 151 1.71 1.84 2.87
C GLY A 151 1.55 3.29 3.34
N GLY A 152 1.02 3.46 4.55
CA GLY A 152 0.78 4.76 5.18
C GLY A 152 -0.69 5.19 5.17
N GLY A 153 -1.62 4.23 5.27
CA GLY A 153 -3.05 4.48 5.48
C GLY A 153 -3.73 5.27 4.36
N TYR A 154 -3.20 5.22 3.14
CA TYR A 154 -3.65 6.03 1.99
C TYR A 154 -3.48 7.55 2.18
N THR A 155 -2.83 7.99 3.26
CA THR A 155 -2.64 9.41 3.60
C THR A 155 -1.18 9.83 3.66
N GLN A 156 -0.28 8.86 3.80
CA GLN A 156 1.17 9.05 3.94
C GLN A 156 1.97 8.07 3.08
N GLY A 157 3.29 8.26 3.06
CA GLY A 157 4.22 7.38 2.37
C GLY A 157 4.75 7.96 1.06
N ASN A 158 5.76 7.30 0.53
CA ASN A 158 6.41 7.67 -0.74
C ASN A 158 7.24 6.50 -1.29
N ALA A 159 7.83 6.66 -2.47
CA ALA A 159 8.63 5.62 -3.13
C ALA A 159 9.89 5.18 -2.34
N GLN A 160 10.33 5.95 -1.35
CA GLN A 160 11.47 5.61 -0.48
C GLN A 160 11.04 4.97 0.84
N SER A 161 9.75 4.85 1.12
CA SER A 161 9.24 4.21 2.33
C SER A 161 9.64 2.75 2.44
N TYR A 162 9.80 2.08 1.28
CA TYR A 162 10.29 0.71 1.19
C TYR A 162 11.46 0.66 0.19
N PRO A 163 12.70 0.90 0.64
CA PRO A 163 13.86 0.92 -0.25
C PRO A 163 14.16 -0.48 -0.79
N GLY A 164 14.29 -0.59 -2.11
CA GLY A 164 14.55 -1.85 -2.81
C GLY A 164 16.01 -2.26 -2.89
N ASP A 165 16.92 -1.47 -2.31
CA ASP A 165 18.38 -1.68 -2.43
C ASP A 165 18.81 -3.06 -1.93
N ALA A 166 18.30 -3.46 -0.75
CA ALA A 166 18.58 -4.76 -0.16
C ALA A 166 18.10 -5.91 -1.04
N MET A 167 16.88 -5.78 -1.57
CA MET A 167 16.27 -6.79 -2.43
C MET A 167 17.04 -6.96 -3.73
N VAL A 168 17.39 -5.87 -4.44
CA VAL A 168 18.14 -5.92 -5.70
C VAL A 168 19.54 -6.48 -5.47
N ASN A 169 20.23 -6.02 -4.40
CA ASN A 169 21.56 -6.52 -4.06
C ASN A 169 21.55 -8.02 -3.76
N ALA A 170 20.65 -8.46 -2.84
CA ALA A 170 20.54 -9.86 -2.45
C ALA A 170 20.03 -10.76 -3.59
N SER A 171 19.34 -10.21 -4.59
CA SER A 171 18.90 -10.98 -5.77
C SER A 171 20.05 -11.46 -6.65
N ASN A 172 21.27 -10.98 -6.44
CA ASN A 172 22.45 -11.32 -7.26
C ASN A 172 22.19 -11.17 -8.76
N GLY A 173 21.56 -10.07 -9.15
CA GLY A 173 21.29 -9.75 -10.55
C GLY A 173 20.04 -10.39 -11.17
N ASN A 174 19.19 -11.00 -10.34
CA ASN A 174 18.03 -11.77 -10.83
C ASN A 174 16.72 -10.98 -10.92
N MET A 175 16.64 -9.74 -10.42
CA MET A 175 15.40 -8.97 -10.46
C MET A 175 15.61 -7.46 -10.55
N ILE A 176 14.61 -6.76 -11.06
CA ILE A 176 14.46 -5.31 -11.02
C ILE A 176 13.43 -4.97 -9.94
N TYR A 177 13.66 -3.85 -9.24
CA TYR A 177 12.74 -3.30 -8.26
C TYR A 177 12.24 -1.93 -8.73
N ILE A 178 10.93 -1.72 -8.62
CA ILE A 178 10.28 -0.44 -8.94
C ILE A 178 9.43 -0.04 -7.73
N SER A 179 9.62 1.17 -7.22
CA SER A 179 8.74 1.78 -6.23
C SER A 179 7.95 2.92 -6.85
N ILE A 180 6.66 2.99 -6.56
CA ILE A 180 5.76 3.97 -7.16
C ILE A 180 5.23 4.95 -6.12
N GLN A 181 4.86 6.15 -6.56
CA GLN A 181 4.04 7.10 -5.79
C GLN A 181 2.65 7.19 -6.40
N TYR A 182 1.66 7.49 -5.57
CA TYR A 182 0.27 7.66 -5.97
C TYR A 182 -0.38 8.76 -5.13
N ARG A 183 -1.44 9.38 -5.62
CA ARG A 183 -2.15 10.43 -4.88
C ARG A 183 -2.74 9.89 -3.59
N LEU A 184 -2.61 10.69 -2.52
CA LEU A 184 -2.97 10.35 -1.16
C LEU A 184 -4.04 11.30 -0.60
N GLY A 185 -4.65 10.92 0.52
CA GLY A 185 -5.58 11.75 1.26
C GLY A 185 -6.72 12.29 0.38
N LEU A 186 -7.07 13.53 0.59
CA LEU A 186 -8.10 14.23 -0.19
C LEU A 186 -7.86 14.17 -1.71
N LEU A 187 -6.61 14.31 -2.15
CA LEU A 187 -6.26 14.30 -3.59
C LEU A 187 -6.40 12.94 -4.24
N GLY A 188 -6.23 11.85 -3.46
CA GLY A 188 -6.31 10.49 -3.96
C GLY A 188 -7.65 9.80 -3.76
N PHE A 189 -8.41 10.20 -2.73
CA PHE A 189 -9.55 9.40 -2.25
C PHE A 189 -10.83 10.21 -1.96
N LEU A 190 -10.93 11.47 -2.41
CA LEU A 190 -12.20 12.18 -2.36
C LEU A 190 -13.24 11.44 -3.20
N ALA A 191 -14.38 11.13 -2.57
CA ALA A 191 -15.53 10.48 -3.18
C ALA A 191 -16.80 11.34 -3.03
N GLY A 192 -17.97 10.74 -3.21
CA GLY A 192 -19.27 11.41 -3.19
C GLY A 192 -19.84 11.66 -4.58
N GLY A 193 -21.14 11.97 -4.63
CA GLY A 193 -21.90 12.01 -5.88
C GLY A 193 -21.33 13.00 -6.93
N GLU A 194 -20.94 14.21 -6.51
CA GLU A 194 -20.37 15.18 -7.45
C GLU A 194 -18.99 14.75 -7.98
N THR A 195 -18.14 14.16 -7.12
CA THR A 195 -16.84 13.63 -7.54
C THR A 195 -17.00 12.50 -8.56
N MET A 196 -17.95 11.58 -8.33
CA MET A 196 -18.19 10.45 -9.23
C MET A 196 -18.83 10.85 -10.57
N GLN A 197 -19.56 11.99 -10.62
CA GLN A 197 -20.15 12.52 -11.83
C GLN A 197 -19.15 13.34 -12.67
N ASN A 198 -18.32 14.15 -12.03
CA ASN A 198 -17.44 15.12 -12.67
C ASN A 198 -15.95 14.75 -12.60
N GLY A 199 -15.62 13.61 -12.01
CA GLY A 199 -14.27 13.10 -11.82
C GLY A 199 -14.28 11.59 -11.60
N VAL A 200 -13.37 11.13 -10.71
CA VAL A 200 -13.26 9.74 -10.29
C VAL A 200 -13.04 9.66 -8.78
N ALA A 201 -13.72 8.74 -8.12
CA ALA A 201 -13.29 8.23 -6.83
C ALA A 201 -12.07 7.29 -7.03
N ASN A 202 -11.39 6.93 -5.94
CA ASN A 202 -10.22 6.04 -5.99
C ASN A 202 -9.09 6.51 -6.92
N ALA A 203 -8.90 7.82 -7.06
CA ALA A 203 -7.89 8.37 -7.95
C ALA A 203 -6.48 7.83 -7.65
N GLY A 204 -6.15 7.61 -6.37
CA GLY A 204 -4.89 7.00 -5.94
C GLY A 204 -4.71 5.56 -6.42
N LEU A 205 -5.77 4.74 -6.40
CA LEU A 205 -5.73 3.37 -6.93
C LEU A 205 -5.61 3.34 -8.45
N LEU A 206 -6.24 4.29 -9.13
CA LEU A 206 -6.10 4.45 -10.58
C LEU A 206 -4.68 4.91 -10.96
N ASP A 207 -4.01 5.70 -10.11
CA ASP A 207 -2.61 6.06 -10.30
C ASP A 207 -1.71 4.82 -10.21
N GLN A 208 -1.95 3.94 -9.24
CA GLN A 208 -1.24 2.66 -9.12
C GLN A 208 -1.44 1.79 -10.37
N ARG A 209 -2.68 1.69 -10.88
CA ARG A 209 -2.97 0.97 -12.13
C ARG A 209 -2.22 1.59 -13.32
N ALA A 210 -2.19 2.91 -13.42
CA ALA A 210 -1.46 3.60 -14.48
C ALA A 210 0.07 3.38 -14.39
N ALA A 211 0.62 3.27 -13.19
CA ALA A 211 2.02 2.91 -12.98
C ALA A 211 2.30 1.47 -13.44
N LEU A 212 1.42 0.51 -13.09
CA LEU A 212 1.52 -0.87 -13.56
C LEU A 212 1.42 -0.96 -15.10
N ASP A 213 0.48 -0.23 -15.70
CA ASP A 213 0.35 -0.14 -17.15
C ASP A 213 1.59 0.47 -17.81
N TRP A 214 2.23 1.46 -17.14
CA TRP A 214 3.49 2.03 -17.59
C TRP A 214 4.61 0.99 -17.53
N VAL A 215 4.69 0.19 -16.46
CA VAL A 215 5.65 -0.91 -16.31
C VAL A 215 5.48 -1.93 -17.44
N GLN A 216 4.25 -2.31 -17.77
CA GLN A 216 3.96 -3.22 -18.89
C GLN A 216 4.54 -2.69 -20.22
N ARG A 217 4.48 -1.39 -20.46
CA ARG A 217 4.98 -0.77 -21.70
C ARG A 217 6.47 -0.52 -21.71
N ASN A 218 7.10 -0.30 -20.54
CA ASN A 218 8.47 0.27 -20.48
C ASN A 218 9.50 -0.59 -19.75
N ALA A 219 9.12 -1.64 -19.03
CA ALA A 219 10.06 -2.46 -18.24
C ALA A 219 11.23 -3.03 -19.06
N TYR A 220 10.97 -3.40 -20.31
CA TYR A 220 12.01 -3.94 -21.21
C TYR A 220 13.17 -2.98 -21.44
N ALA A 221 12.95 -1.66 -21.39
CA ALA A 221 14.01 -0.67 -21.56
C ALA A 221 15.03 -0.68 -20.40
N PHE A 222 14.65 -1.22 -19.25
CA PHE A 222 15.49 -1.42 -18.08
C PHE A 222 16.01 -2.86 -17.95
N GLY A 223 15.73 -3.73 -18.92
CA GLY A 223 16.06 -5.16 -18.88
C GLY A 223 15.05 -6.03 -18.16
N GLY A 224 13.84 -5.51 -17.91
CA GLY A 224 12.73 -6.24 -17.29
C GLY A 224 11.87 -7.01 -18.29
N ASP A 225 11.15 -8.01 -17.78
CA ASP A 225 10.15 -8.77 -18.50
C ASP A 225 8.74 -8.34 -18.07
N PRO A 226 7.96 -7.66 -18.91
CA PRO A 226 6.60 -7.23 -18.55
C PRO A 226 5.64 -8.39 -18.27
N THR A 227 5.95 -9.62 -18.72
CA THR A 227 5.14 -10.80 -18.40
C THR A 227 5.44 -11.40 -17.02
N ARG A 228 6.45 -10.89 -16.32
CA ARG A 228 6.91 -11.36 -15.02
C ARG A 228 6.95 -10.21 -14.00
N VAL A 229 5.83 -9.51 -13.91
CA VAL A 229 5.65 -8.41 -12.94
C VAL A 229 5.02 -8.97 -11.68
N VAL A 230 5.66 -8.78 -10.53
CA VAL A 230 5.14 -9.15 -9.21
C VAL A 230 4.74 -7.88 -8.47
N LEU A 231 3.47 -7.78 -8.12
CA LEU A 231 2.92 -6.67 -7.36
C LEU A 231 3.14 -6.91 -5.87
N TRP A 232 3.71 -5.93 -5.17
CA TRP A 232 3.99 -6.03 -3.74
C TRP A 232 3.55 -4.78 -2.99
N GLY A 233 3.03 -4.95 -1.77
CA GLY A 233 2.72 -3.83 -0.87
C GLY A 233 2.38 -4.28 0.53
N GLY A 234 2.69 -3.42 1.51
CA GLY A 234 2.39 -3.63 2.93
C GLY A 234 1.43 -2.57 3.47
N SER A 235 0.62 -2.92 4.48
CA SER A 235 -0.36 -2.00 5.08
C SER A 235 -1.39 -1.50 4.05
N ALA A 236 -1.59 -0.20 3.91
CA ALA A 236 -2.39 0.37 2.82
C ALA A 236 -1.87 -0.02 1.43
N GLY A 237 -0.57 -0.33 1.29
CA GLY A 237 0.00 -0.95 0.09
C GLY A 237 -0.51 -2.38 -0.12
N GLY A 238 -0.62 -3.18 0.93
CA GLY A 238 -1.25 -4.50 0.90
C GLY A 238 -2.75 -4.43 0.60
N GLY A 239 -3.46 -3.47 1.19
CA GLY A 239 -4.84 -3.13 0.82
C GLY A 239 -4.95 -2.67 -0.64
N SER A 240 -3.95 -1.95 -1.14
CA SER A 240 -3.85 -1.61 -2.57
C SER A 240 -3.66 -2.84 -3.45
N VAL A 241 -2.79 -3.79 -3.05
CA VAL A 241 -2.65 -5.09 -3.75
C VAL A 241 -4.00 -5.81 -3.80
N THR A 242 -4.71 -5.86 -2.66
CA THR A 242 -6.07 -6.42 -2.60
C THR A 242 -7.00 -5.77 -3.63
N THR A 243 -7.05 -4.43 -3.66
CA THR A 243 -7.94 -3.70 -4.58
C THR A 243 -7.52 -3.84 -6.03
N GLN A 244 -6.22 -3.98 -6.32
CA GLN A 244 -5.73 -4.29 -7.67
C GLN A 244 -6.10 -5.71 -8.10
N LEU A 245 -6.13 -6.69 -7.17
CA LEU A 245 -6.57 -8.06 -7.45
C LEU A 245 -8.05 -8.13 -7.82
N ILE A 246 -8.93 -7.32 -7.20
CA ILE A 246 -10.38 -7.30 -7.48
C ILE A 246 -10.79 -6.25 -8.51
N ALA A 247 -9.84 -5.53 -9.10
CA ALA A 247 -10.12 -4.41 -9.99
C ALA A 247 -11.01 -4.81 -11.19
N GLY A 248 -12.03 -3.99 -11.43
CA GLY A 248 -12.98 -4.23 -12.53
C GLY A 248 -13.78 -5.54 -12.41
N GLY A 249 -13.70 -6.24 -11.26
CA GLY A 249 -14.28 -7.57 -11.05
C GLY A 249 -13.44 -8.68 -11.68
N ALA A 250 -12.16 -8.42 -11.97
CA ALA A 250 -11.19 -9.36 -12.55
C ALA A 250 -11.62 -9.98 -13.89
N TYR A 251 -12.23 -9.19 -14.77
CA TYR A 251 -12.66 -9.67 -16.09
C TYR A 251 -11.59 -9.52 -17.16
N ASP A 252 -10.63 -8.63 -16.97
CA ASP A 252 -9.51 -8.39 -17.89
C ASP A 252 -8.24 -9.08 -17.38
N GLU A 253 -7.19 -9.16 -18.21
CA GLU A 253 -5.89 -9.66 -17.79
C GLU A 253 -5.21 -8.66 -16.83
N PRO A 254 -4.65 -9.12 -15.69
CA PRO A 254 -3.96 -8.23 -14.76
C PRO A 254 -2.61 -7.76 -15.33
N PRO A 255 -2.15 -6.54 -15.03
CA PRO A 255 -0.82 -6.07 -15.41
C PRO A 255 0.30 -6.60 -14.47
N PHE A 256 0.09 -7.77 -13.88
CA PHE A 256 1.05 -8.48 -13.02
C PHE A 256 0.79 -9.99 -13.06
N SER A 257 1.84 -10.76 -12.81
CA SER A 257 1.82 -12.23 -12.87
C SER A 257 1.78 -12.92 -11.50
N ALA A 258 2.02 -12.18 -10.42
CA ALA A 258 1.92 -12.64 -9.04
C ALA A 258 1.72 -11.45 -8.09
N ALA A 259 1.30 -11.71 -6.86
CA ALA A 259 1.04 -10.68 -5.87
C ALA A 259 1.55 -11.06 -4.48
N ILE A 260 2.08 -10.05 -3.75
CA ILE A 260 2.46 -10.13 -2.34
C ILE A 260 1.68 -9.06 -1.59
N ALA A 261 0.76 -9.46 -0.71
CA ALA A 261 -0.01 -8.55 0.13
C ALA A 261 0.43 -8.73 1.59
N GLU A 262 1.37 -7.86 2.03
CA GLU A 262 1.84 -7.88 3.41
C GLU A 262 0.84 -7.14 4.32
N TYR A 263 0.46 -7.78 5.44
CA TYR A 263 -0.48 -7.20 6.42
C TYR A 263 -1.51 -6.27 5.76
N PRO A 264 -2.34 -6.81 4.82
CA PRO A 264 -3.21 -6.02 3.94
C PRO A 264 -4.26 -5.27 4.74
N TRP A 265 -4.26 -3.94 4.61
CA TRP A 265 -5.16 -3.06 5.35
C TRP A 265 -6.55 -3.00 4.71
N TRP A 266 -7.55 -3.66 5.34
CA TRP A 266 -8.94 -3.64 4.90
C TRP A 266 -9.80 -2.75 5.79
N GLN A 267 -9.62 -1.44 5.69
CA GLN A 267 -10.49 -0.51 6.43
C GLN A 267 -11.93 -0.54 5.91
N PRO A 268 -12.92 -0.12 6.72
CA PRO A 268 -14.30 0.01 6.26
C PRO A 268 -14.43 0.90 5.03
N PHE A 269 -15.07 0.40 3.98
CA PHE A 269 -15.38 1.17 2.78
C PHE A 269 -16.65 1.98 3.02
N LEU A 270 -16.54 3.30 2.96
CA LEU A 270 -17.65 4.19 3.23
C LEU A 270 -18.76 4.05 2.18
N ASN A 271 -20.01 4.00 2.63
CA ASN A 271 -21.17 4.03 1.74
C ASN A 271 -21.41 5.43 1.14
N SER A 272 -22.32 5.55 0.17
CA SER A 272 -22.57 6.80 -0.55
C SER A 272 -22.92 7.98 0.38
N SER A 273 -23.72 7.76 1.40
CA SER A 273 -24.11 8.82 2.35
C SER A 273 -22.92 9.31 3.18
N GLN A 274 -22.03 8.41 3.58
CA GLN A 274 -20.81 8.76 4.30
C GLN A 274 -19.81 9.48 3.37
N GLN A 275 -19.70 9.06 2.12
CA GLN A 275 -18.88 9.73 1.09
C GLN A 275 -19.39 11.15 0.82
N ASP A 276 -20.71 11.34 0.69
CA ASP A 276 -21.32 12.66 0.52
C ASP A 276 -21.05 13.56 1.73
N LYS A 277 -21.13 13.01 2.95
CA LYS A 277 -20.76 13.75 4.18
C LYS A 277 -19.29 14.19 4.17
N GLN A 278 -18.36 13.34 3.71
CA GLN A 278 -16.95 13.73 3.57
C GLN A 278 -16.78 14.85 2.54
N PHE A 279 -17.50 14.77 1.41
CA PHE A 279 -17.49 15.79 0.38
C PHE A 279 -18.03 17.13 0.91
N ASP A 280 -19.18 17.13 1.59
CA ASP A 280 -19.81 18.33 2.18
C ASP A 280 -18.91 18.96 3.27
N THR A 281 -18.26 18.14 4.10
CA THR A 281 -17.27 18.61 5.08
C THR A 281 -16.10 19.32 4.37
N THR A 282 -15.61 18.75 3.28
CA THR A 282 -14.55 19.33 2.46
C THR A 282 -14.96 20.66 1.86
N LEU A 283 -16.18 20.77 1.31
CA LEU A 283 -16.73 22.02 0.80
C LEU A 283 -16.84 23.08 1.90
N THR A 284 -17.36 22.69 3.06
CA THR A 284 -17.56 23.59 4.21
C THR A 284 -16.23 24.16 4.70
N LEU A 285 -15.23 23.33 4.94
CA LEU A 285 -13.93 23.76 5.45
C LEU A 285 -13.11 24.55 4.42
N SER A 286 -13.34 24.33 3.13
CA SER A 286 -12.69 25.09 2.05
C SER A 286 -13.41 26.38 1.66
N ASN A 287 -14.60 26.62 2.17
CA ASN A 287 -15.52 27.67 1.71
C ASN A 287 -15.82 27.57 0.20
N CYS A 288 -15.81 26.36 -0.34
CA CYS A 288 -16.20 26.04 -1.71
C CYS A 288 -17.66 25.56 -1.77
N SER A 289 -18.29 25.70 -2.93
CA SER A 289 -19.66 25.23 -3.19
C SER A 289 -19.72 24.10 -4.23
N SER A 290 -18.57 23.65 -4.75
CA SER A 290 -18.54 22.62 -5.80
C SER A 290 -17.14 22.04 -5.97
N LEU A 291 -17.04 20.87 -6.65
CA LEU A 291 -15.78 20.28 -7.06
C LEU A 291 -14.96 21.21 -7.99
N ALA A 292 -15.64 21.99 -8.83
CA ALA A 292 -14.97 22.97 -9.69
C ALA A 292 -14.25 24.08 -8.89
N CYS A 293 -14.87 24.53 -7.79
CA CYS A 293 -14.23 25.44 -6.85
C CYS A 293 -13.00 24.80 -6.20
N LEU A 294 -13.12 23.56 -5.68
CA LEU A 294 -11.98 22.83 -5.10
C LEU A 294 -10.82 22.67 -6.10
N ARG A 295 -11.11 22.44 -7.38
CA ARG A 295 -10.10 22.36 -8.45
C ARG A 295 -9.34 23.67 -8.67
N SER A 296 -9.95 24.80 -8.39
CA SER A 296 -9.31 26.12 -8.57
C SER A 296 -8.35 26.50 -7.44
N LEU A 297 -8.40 25.81 -6.30
CA LEU A 297 -7.55 26.10 -5.15
C LEU A 297 -6.08 25.79 -5.45
N PRO A 298 -5.11 26.51 -4.85
CA PRO A 298 -3.70 26.11 -4.89
C PRO A 298 -3.49 24.71 -4.30
N GLY A 299 -2.55 23.93 -4.84
CA GLY A 299 -2.28 22.57 -4.36
C GLY A 299 -1.92 22.50 -2.87
N SER A 300 -1.13 23.46 -2.38
CA SER A 300 -0.80 23.57 -0.95
C SER A 300 -2.03 23.83 -0.07
N THR A 301 -3.00 24.59 -0.57
CA THR A 301 -4.28 24.79 0.13
C THR A 301 -5.08 23.50 0.21
N VAL A 302 -5.10 22.72 -0.87
CA VAL A 302 -5.79 21.40 -0.86
C VAL A 302 -5.09 20.43 0.09
N ALA A 303 -3.76 20.47 0.19
CA ALA A 303 -3.01 19.66 1.15
C ALA A 303 -3.36 20.01 2.62
N THR A 304 -3.38 21.32 2.94
CA THR A 304 -3.82 21.79 4.27
C THR A 304 -5.27 21.43 4.55
N LEU A 305 -6.13 21.50 3.53
CA LEU A 305 -7.53 21.10 3.65
C LEU A 305 -7.68 19.61 3.92
N SER A 306 -6.88 18.74 3.27
CA SER A 306 -6.86 17.30 3.56
C SER A 306 -6.64 17.02 5.04
N GLN A 307 -5.65 17.69 5.65
CA GLN A 307 -5.37 17.58 7.07
C GLN A 307 -6.50 18.13 7.94
N ALA A 308 -7.10 19.26 7.57
CA ALA A 308 -8.18 19.87 8.35
C ALA A 308 -9.45 19.01 8.36
N VAL A 309 -9.77 18.37 7.23
CA VAL A 309 -10.92 17.46 7.12
C VAL A 309 -10.66 16.20 7.95
N GLU A 310 -9.46 15.62 7.86
CA GLU A 310 -9.09 14.45 8.65
C GLU A 310 -9.14 14.72 10.16
N ASN A 311 -8.67 15.86 10.62
CA ASN A 311 -8.74 16.28 12.02
C ASN A 311 -10.19 16.48 12.54
N SER A 312 -11.17 16.67 11.66
CA SER A 312 -12.58 16.82 12.04
C SER A 312 -13.30 15.48 12.29
N SER A 313 -12.68 14.35 11.96
CA SER A 313 -13.29 13.02 12.01
C SER A 313 -13.33 12.43 13.42
N TYR A 314 -12.26 12.57 14.19
CA TYR A 314 -12.12 11.97 15.51
C TYR A 314 -11.58 13.01 16.53
N PRO A 315 -12.06 12.98 17.79
CA PRO A 315 -13.15 12.17 18.36
C PRO A 315 -14.54 12.76 18.10
N THR A 316 -14.63 13.97 17.58
CA THR A 316 -15.89 14.74 17.49
C THR A 316 -16.75 14.39 16.27
N GLY A 317 -16.14 13.85 15.22
CA GLY A 317 -16.82 13.44 13.99
C GLY A 317 -17.60 12.13 14.08
N GLY A 318 -17.36 11.35 15.14
CA GLY A 318 -18.03 10.07 15.40
C GLY A 318 -17.42 8.89 14.64
N ASP A 319 -16.18 9.01 14.20
CA ASP A 319 -15.42 7.89 13.64
C ASP A 319 -14.68 7.15 14.76
N GLY A 320 -14.54 5.82 14.63
CA GLY A 320 -13.81 5.01 15.59
C GLY A 320 -12.30 5.20 15.51
N PHE A 321 -11.59 4.93 16.59
CA PHE A 321 -10.14 5.05 16.63
C PHE A 321 -9.47 3.98 15.75
N GLY A 322 -8.40 4.35 15.04
CA GLY A 322 -7.54 3.42 14.32
C GLY A 322 -7.86 3.23 12.85
N VAL A 323 -8.94 3.81 12.32
CA VAL A 323 -9.20 3.83 10.87
C VAL A 323 -8.77 5.17 10.28
N TYR A 324 -8.40 5.15 9.02
CA TYR A 324 -8.03 6.37 8.30
C TYR A 324 -9.26 7.01 7.69
N TYR A 325 -9.31 8.35 7.70
CA TYR A 325 -10.43 9.10 7.15
C TYR A 325 -10.57 8.94 5.64
N TRP A 326 -9.43 8.90 4.93
CA TRP A 326 -9.37 8.72 3.50
C TRP A 326 -9.06 7.26 3.16
N GLY A 327 -9.66 6.73 2.11
CA GLY A 327 -9.38 5.39 1.65
C GLY A 327 -10.24 4.96 0.48
N PRO A 328 -10.08 3.72 0.02
CA PRO A 328 -10.86 3.14 -1.06
C PRO A 328 -12.37 3.13 -0.80
N VAL A 329 -13.15 3.23 -1.88
CA VAL A 329 -14.61 3.12 -1.83
C VAL A 329 -15.11 2.23 -2.98
N VAL A 330 -16.28 1.63 -2.82
CA VAL A 330 -16.97 0.97 -3.94
C VAL A 330 -17.49 2.05 -4.89
N ASP A 331 -16.92 2.12 -6.09
CA ASP A 331 -17.27 3.09 -7.12
C ASP A 331 -18.02 2.46 -8.30
N TYR A 332 -18.29 1.14 -8.21
CA TYR A 332 -18.95 0.32 -9.23
C TYR A 332 -18.27 0.29 -10.61
N LYS A 333 -17.02 0.79 -10.68
CA LYS A 333 -16.20 0.84 -11.90
C LYS A 333 -14.87 0.12 -11.69
N PHE A 334 -14.02 0.69 -10.87
CA PHE A 334 -12.72 0.10 -10.51
C PHE A 334 -12.88 -0.90 -9.37
N ILE A 335 -13.60 -0.53 -8.31
CA ILE A 335 -14.00 -1.42 -7.22
C ILE A 335 -15.51 -1.62 -7.32
N LYS A 336 -15.94 -2.82 -7.70
CA LYS A 336 -17.37 -3.12 -7.94
C LYS A 336 -18.11 -3.53 -6.68
N GLU A 337 -17.41 -4.10 -5.72
CA GLU A 337 -17.95 -4.66 -4.47
C GLU A 337 -16.90 -4.62 -3.36
N LEU A 338 -17.30 -4.91 -2.13
CA LEU A 338 -16.38 -4.99 -0.99
C LEU A 338 -15.34 -6.10 -1.22
N PRO A 339 -14.09 -5.94 -0.77
CA PRO A 339 -13.05 -6.95 -0.91
C PRO A 339 -13.47 -8.32 -0.41
N SER A 340 -14.07 -8.41 0.78
CA SER A 340 -14.56 -9.68 1.36
C SER A 340 -15.60 -10.38 0.49
N ILE A 341 -16.48 -9.59 -0.16
CA ILE A 341 -17.47 -10.12 -1.10
C ILE A 341 -16.79 -10.59 -2.38
N ALA A 342 -15.90 -9.77 -2.95
CA ALA A 342 -15.18 -10.11 -4.16
C ALA A 342 -14.40 -11.42 -4.02
N PHE A 343 -13.67 -11.57 -2.91
CA PHE A 343 -12.93 -12.81 -2.63
C PHE A 343 -13.87 -14.00 -2.43
N SER A 344 -14.95 -13.86 -1.67
CA SER A 344 -15.90 -14.95 -1.42
C SER A 344 -16.62 -15.43 -2.68
N LEU A 345 -16.82 -14.52 -3.66
CA LEU A 345 -17.44 -14.84 -4.96
C LEU A 345 -16.43 -15.25 -6.05
N GLY A 346 -15.12 -15.16 -5.74
CA GLY A 346 -14.06 -15.45 -6.70
C GLY A 346 -13.89 -14.37 -7.79
N HIS A 347 -14.29 -13.13 -7.53
CA HIS A 347 -14.14 -11.98 -8.42
C HIS A 347 -12.77 -11.29 -8.21
N PHE A 348 -11.70 -12.05 -8.29
CA PHE A 348 -10.33 -11.58 -8.21
C PHE A 348 -9.44 -12.28 -9.24
N TYR A 349 -8.32 -11.66 -9.59
CA TYR A 349 -7.34 -12.26 -10.51
C TYR A 349 -6.67 -13.47 -9.87
N ASP A 350 -6.71 -14.59 -10.56
CA ASP A 350 -6.10 -15.84 -10.17
C ASP A 350 -4.62 -15.86 -10.54
N VAL A 351 -3.80 -15.40 -9.61
CA VAL A 351 -2.34 -15.36 -9.72
C VAL A 351 -1.70 -15.95 -8.47
N PRO A 352 -0.45 -16.43 -8.53
CA PRO A 352 0.32 -16.79 -7.33
C PRO A 352 0.27 -15.69 -6.28
N LEU A 353 -0.04 -16.06 -5.04
CA LEU A 353 -0.33 -15.13 -3.95
C LEU A 353 0.49 -15.47 -2.70
N LEU A 354 1.20 -14.49 -2.18
CA LEU A 354 1.80 -14.52 -0.86
C LEU A 354 1.11 -13.49 0.02
N VAL A 355 0.67 -13.90 1.19
CA VAL A 355 0.07 -13.00 2.19
C VAL A 355 0.72 -13.21 3.55
N ASP A 356 0.79 -12.15 4.34
CA ASP A 356 1.28 -12.24 5.71
C ASP A 356 0.53 -11.33 6.66
N ARG A 357 0.79 -11.52 7.96
CA ARG A 357 0.34 -10.65 9.03
C ARG A 357 1.30 -10.74 10.22
N GLU A 358 1.31 -9.69 11.05
CA GLU A 358 2.10 -9.60 12.28
C GLU A 358 1.34 -10.17 13.49
N ALA A 359 2.02 -10.30 14.63
CA ALA A 359 1.40 -10.87 15.82
C ALA A 359 0.36 -9.93 16.49
N TYR A 360 0.61 -8.61 16.45
CA TYR A 360 -0.21 -7.61 17.14
C TYR A 360 -0.63 -6.48 16.21
N GLU A 361 -1.40 -6.80 15.17
CA GLU A 361 -1.82 -5.86 14.14
C GLU A 361 -2.65 -4.67 14.66
N GLY A 362 -3.47 -4.90 15.67
CA GLY A 362 -4.34 -3.85 16.21
C GLY A 362 -3.69 -2.92 17.23
N TYR A 363 -2.45 -3.18 17.67
CA TYR A 363 -1.84 -2.49 18.81
C TYR A 363 -1.71 -0.98 18.60
N ILE A 364 -1.10 -0.56 17.49
CA ILE A 364 -0.89 0.87 17.19
C ILE A 364 -2.18 1.58 16.74
N PHE A 365 -3.19 0.83 16.36
CA PHE A 365 -4.50 1.31 15.92
C PHE A 365 -5.55 1.24 17.04
N SER A 366 -5.13 1.06 18.28
CA SER A 366 -6.02 1.01 19.45
C SER A 366 -5.70 2.11 20.43
N ASN A 367 -6.74 2.82 20.88
CA ASN A 367 -6.58 3.91 21.82
C ASN A 367 -6.23 3.38 23.22
N GLN A 368 -5.01 3.61 23.65
CA GLN A 368 -4.50 3.15 24.95
C GLN A 368 -5.22 3.81 26.15
N SER A 369 -5.98 4.89 25.93
CA SER A 369 -6.75 5.55 26.99
C SER A 369 -8.15 4.95 27.21
N LEU A 370 -8.57 3.96 26.41
CA LEU A 370 -9.85 3.25 26.61
C LEU A 370 -9.72 2.26 27.78
N MET A 371 -10.10 2.72 28.97
CA MET A 371 -9.91 1.98 30.23
C MET A 371 -11.14 1.20 30.69
N THR A 372 -12.28 1.31 30.00
CA THR A 372 -13.53 0.67 30.40
C THR A 372 -14.21 -0.01 29.22
N GLN A 373 -14.91 -1.11 29.49
CA GLN A 373 -15.71 -1.82 28.49
C GLN A 373 -16.77 -0.92 27.81
N MET A 374 -17.33 0.04 28.55
CA MET A 374 -18.30 0.98 27.97
C MET A 374 -17.64 1.89 26.93
N ALA A 375 -16.44 2.43 27.22
CA ALA A 375 -15.72 3.29 26.28
C ALA A 375 -15.31 2.52 25.04
N GLU A 376 -14.86 1.28 25.20
CA GLU A 376 -14.53 0.38 24.09
C GLU A 376 -15.75 0.06 23.23
N THR A 377 -16.90 -0.25 23.86
CA THR A 377 -18.15 -0.53 23.14
C THR A 377 -18.60 0.68 22.32
N THR A 378 -18.48 1.89 22.89
CA THR A 378 -18.79 3.13 22.17
C THR A 378 -17.86 3.34 20.97
N ASP A 379 -16.56 3.06 21.12
CA ASP A 379 -15.59 3.12 20.01
C ASP A 379 -15.94 2.08 18.93
N ALA A 380 -16.29 0.86 19.32
CA ALA A 380 -16.73 -0.19 18.40
C ALA A 380 -18.02 0.17 17.65
N GLU A 381 -18.97 0.87 18.30
CA GLU A 381 -20.20 1.36 17.67
C GLU A 381 -19.91 2.43 16.61
N TYR A 382 -18.89 3.27 16.79
CA TYR A 382 -18.42 4.20 15.76
C TYR A 382 -17.75 3.48 14.58
N LEU A 383 -16.96 2.44 14.86
CA LEU A 383 -16.34 1.62 13.80
C LEU A 383 -17.37 0.84 12.98
N PHE A 384 -18.42 0.34 13.64
CA PHE A 384 -19.44 -0.52 13.03
C PHE A 384 -20.85 0.10 13.13
N PRO A 385 -21.09 1.25 12.48
CA PRO A 385 -22.34 2.01 12.66
C PRO A 385 -23.58 1.28 12.11
N PHE A 386 -23.40 0.22 11.33
CA PHE A 386 -24.50 -0.61 10.79
C PHE A 386 -24.68 -1.92 11.56
N ALA A 387 -23.89 -2.14 12.61
CA ALA A 387 -24.00 -3.30 13.48
C ALA A 387 -25.08 -3.06 14.55
N GLY A 388 -25.87 -4.09 14.84
CA GLY A 388 -26.85 -4.05 15.93
C GLY A 388 -26.35 -4.74 17.19
N PRO A 389 -27.12 -4.71 18.31
CA PRO A 389 -26.72 -5.29 19.60
C PRO A 389 -26.29 -6.75 19.54
N ALA A 390 -26.87 -7.55 18.63
CA ALA A 390 -26.49 -8.95 18.47
C ALA A 390 -25.05 -9.13 17.92
N PHE A 391 -24.57 -8.19 17.10
CA PHE A 391 -23.19 -8.18 16.63
C PHE A 391 -22.22 -7.98 17.80
N PHE A 392 -22.43 -6.94 18.62
CA PHE A 392 -21.56 -6.64 19.75
C PHE A 392 -21.63 -7.74 20.83
N SER A 393 -22.83 -8.29 21.09
CA SER A 393 -22.95 -9.45 21.97
C SER A 393 -22.12 -10.64 21.50
N ARG A 394 -22.12 -10.91 20.20
CA ARG A 394 -21.31 -12.00 19.62
C ARG A 394 -19.82 -11.68 19.59
N LEU A 395 -19.46 -10.44 19.29
CA LEU A 395 -18.07 -9.98 19.35
C LEU A 395 -17.46 -10.27 20.73
N TYR A 396 -18.13 -9.79 21.81
CA TYR A 396 -17.63 -9.99 23.18
C TYR A 396 -17.75 -11.42 23.71
N GLN A 397 -18.55 -12.28 23.09
CA GLN A 397 -18.51 -13.73 23.35
C GLN A 397 -17.27 -14.40 22.73
N LEU A 398 -16.82 -13.92 21.58
CA LEU A 398 -15.63 -14.43 20.89
C LEU A 398 -14.34 -13.87 21.49
N TYR A 399 -14.41 -12.70 22.10
CA TYR A 399 -13.30 -12.02 22.77
C TYR A 399 -13.70 -11.66 24.21
N PRO A 400 -13.93 -12.66 25.10
CA PRO A 400 -14.38 -12.37 26.45
C PRO A 400 -13.28 -11.67 27.25
N MET A 401 -13.66 -10.65 28.05
CA MET A 401 -12.71 -9.87 28.85
C MET A 401 -11.85 -10.74 29.79
N SER A 402 -12.34 -11.94 30.18
CA SER A 402 -11.58 -12.90 30.99
C SER A 402 -10.28 -13.37 30.35
N ASP A 403 -10.16 -13.27 29.03
CA ASP A 403 -8.98 -13.74 28.28
C ASP A 403 -7.91 -12.64 28.14
N PHE A 404 -8.19 -11.42 28.63
CA PHE A 404 -7.34 -10.25 28.44
C PHE A 404 -7.01 -9.54 29.75
N ASN A 405 -5.81 -8.97 29.81
CA ASN A 405 -5.35 -8.21 30.97
C ASN A 405 -5.97 -6.80 31.07
N SER A 406 -6.53 -6.29 29.99
CA SER A 406 -7.21 -4.98 29.94
C SER A 406 -8.12 -4.87 28.71
N THR A 407 -9.03 -3.88 28.74
CA THR A 407 -9.87 -3.52 27.59
C THR A 407 -9.04 -3.12 26.37
N PHE A 408 -7.88 -2.52 26.57
CA PHE A 408 -6.93 -2.23 25.48
C PHE A 408 -6.49 -3.50 24.75
N TYR A 409 -6.06 -4.56 25.49
CA TYR A 409 -5.64 -5.81 24.85
C TYR A 409 -6.80 -6.57 24.20
N GLN A 410 -8.01 -6.51 24.76
CA GLN A 410 -9.20 -7.04 24.11
C GLN A 410 -9.46 -6.30 22.79
N ARG A 411 -9.47 -4.95 22.84
CA ARG A 411 -9.74 -4.08 21.69
C ARG A 411 -8.70 -4.28 20.58
N GLN A 412 -7.41 -4.24 20.90
CA GLN A 412 -6.37 -4.42 19.90
C GLN A 412 -6.42 -5.78 19.21
N THR A 413 -6.84 -6.84 19.93
CA THR A 413 -6.93 -8.17 19.35
C THR A 413 -8.09 -8.26 18.35
N TRP A 414 -9.33 -7.91 18.75
CA TRP A 414 -10.43 -7.99 17.80
C TRP A 414 -10.31 -6.99 16.65
N PHE A 415 -9.63 -5.86 16.87
CA PHE A 415 -9.39 -4.90 15.81
C PHE A 415 -8.37 -5.42 14.79
N GLY A 416 -7.27 -6.04 15.25
CA GLY A 416 -6.29 -6.70 14.38
C GLY A 416 -6.94 -7.81 13.55
N ASP A 417 -7.72 -8.67 14.22
CA ASP A 417 -8.48 -9.72 13.53
C ASP A 417 -9.42 -9.13 12.46
N PHE A 418 -10.14 -8.07 12.79
CA PHE A 418 -11.07 -7.42 11.87
C PHE A 418 -10.38 -6.83 10.64
N ILE A 419 -9.26 -6.11 10.83
CA ILE A 419 -8.72 -5.24 9.80
C ILE A 419 -7.63 -5.89 8.94
N ILE A 420 -6.94 -6.92 9.46
CA ILE A 420 -5.79 -7.55 8.80
C ILE A 420 -5.80 -9.07 8.90
N ASP A 421 -5.92 -9.66 10.11
CA ASP A 421 -5.68 -11.10 10.30
C ASP A 421 -6.73 -11.93 9.56
N CYS A 422 -8.01 -11.60 9.73
CA CYS A 422 -9.09 -12.28 9.02
C CYS A 422 -9.17 -11.93 7.54
N PRO A 423 -8.94 -10.69 7.09
CA PRO A 423 -8.69 -10.38 5.68
C PRO A 423 -7.60 -11.24 5.04
N THR A 424 -6.45 -11.38 5.70
CA THR A 424 -5.34 -12.21 5.23
C THR A 424 -5.75 -13.69 5.09
N TYR A 425 -6.48 -14.19 6.09
CA TYR A 425 -7.05 -15.54 6.06
C TYR A 425 -8.07 -15.71 4.91
N GLN A 426 -8.97 -14.73 4.72
CA GLN A 426 -9.96 -14.77 3.63
C GLN A 426 -9.30 -14.72 2.25
N MET A 427 -8.28 -13.89 2.06
CA MET A 427 -7.52 -13.85 0.81
C MET A 427 -6.90 -15.20 0.50
N ALA A 428 -6.19 -15.79 1.45
CA ALA A 428 -5.50 -17.07 1.26
C ALA A 428 -6.49 -18.22 1.00
N THR A 429 -7.54 -18.34 1.82
CA THR A 429 -8.53 -19.42 1.71
C THR A 429 -9.30 -19.38 0.41
N ASN A 430 -9.84 -18.21 0.04
CA ASN A 430 -10.62 -18.07 -1.19
C ASN A 430 -9.74 -18.25 -2.45
N ALA A 431 -8.44 -17.85 -2.39
CA ALA A 431 -7.51 -18.12 -3.48
C ALA A 431 -7.25 -19.61 -3.67
N VAL A 432 -7.12 -20.38 -2.58
CA VAL A 432 -6.99 -21.86 -2.65
C VAL A 432 -8.27 -22.50 -3.16
N ASP A 433 -9.43 -22.10 -2.62
CA ASP A 433 -10.73 -22.71 -2.97
C ASP A 433 -11.11 -22.51 -4.45
N ARG A 434 -10.75 -21.35 -5.02
CA ARG A 434 -11.00 -21.07 -6.42
C ARG A 434 -10.18 -21.94 -7.36
N ASN A 435 -8.95 -22.27 -6.97
CA ASN A 435 -7.97 -22.89 -7.84
C ASN A 435 -7.17 -24.01 -7.17
N ALA A 436 -7.84 -25.09 -6.84
CA ALA A 436 -7.20 -26.28 -6.25
C ALA A 436 -5.97 -26.84 -7.03
N ASN A 437 -5.70 -26.33 -8.26
CA ASN A 437 -4.68 -26.90 -9.14
C ASN A 437 -3.77 -25.92 -9.88
N SER A 438 -3.89 -24.59 -9.75
CA SER A 438 -3.14 -23.70 -10.63
C SER A 438 -2.35 -22.57 -9.96
N SER A 439 -2.80 -22.00 -8.85
CA SER A 439 -2.10 -20.89 -8.20
C SER A 439 -1.42 -21.32 -6.91
N ALA A 440 -0.16 -20.96 -6.75
CA ALA A 440 0.57 -21.17 -5.51
C ALA A 440 0.15 -20.06 -4.51
N VAL A 441 -0.40 -20.45 -3.38
CA VAL A 441 -0.76 -19.57 -2.28
C VAL A 441 0.14 -19.88 -1.10
N PHE A 442 0.70 -18.82 -0.50
CA PHE A 442 1.57 -18.94 0.67
C PHE A 442 1.12 -17.94 1.73
N LYS A 443 1.06 -18.37 2.99
CA LYS A 443 0.71 -17.52 4.12
C LYS A 443 1.80 -17.57 5.18
N LEU A 444 2.08 -16.40 5.78
CA LEU A 444 3.04 -16.21 6.86
C LEU A 444 2.35 -15.60 8.07
N THR A 445 2.72 -16.06 9.27
CA THR A 445 2.48 -15.37 10.53
C THR A 445 3.81 -14.93 11.13
N PHE A 446 3.99 -13.63 11.37
CA PHE A 446 5.26 -13.06 11.78
C PHE A 446 5.20 -12.50 13.21
N ALA A 447 6.03 -13.06 14.09
CA ALA A 447 6.14 -12.68 15.50
C ALA A 447 7.61 -12.48 15.89
N ALA A 448 8.27 -11.54 15.21
CA ALA A 448 9.64 -11.12 15.48
C ALA A 448 9.78 -9.60 15.38
N GLY A 449 10.88 -9.05 15.85
CA GLY A 449 11.07 -7.60 15.92
C GLY A 449 10.19 -6.96 16.98
N SER A 450 9.46 -5.92 16.62
CA SER A 450 8.47 -5.31 17.51
C SER A 450 7.19 -6.16 17.63
N GLU A 451 6.99 -7.12 16.73
CA GLU A 451 5.76 -7.92 16.58
C GLU A 451 4.51 -7.08 16.23
N LEU A 452 4.68 -5.78 16.02
CA LEU A 452 3.63 -4.83 15.68
C LEU A 452 3.49 -4.69 14.17
N HIS A 453 2.41 -4.09 13.73
CA HIS A 453 2.12 -3.78 12.33
C HIS A 453 3.34 -3.23 11.58
N GLY A 454 3.73 -3.88 10.48
CA GLY A 454 4.88 -3.49 9.67
C GLY A 454 6.24 -4.00 10.17
N SER A 455 6.28 -4.89 11.16
CA SER A 455 7.52 -5.45 11.74
C SER A 455 8.38 -6.18 10.71
N THR A 456 7.76 -6.87 9.75
CA THR A 456 8.42 -7.59 8.64
C THR A 456 9.29 -6.67 7.80
N SER A 457 8.86 -5.41 7.59
CA SER A 457 9.61 -4.40 6.80
C SER A 457 11.05 -4.20 7.26
N ALA A 458 11.31 -4.24 8.57
CA ALA A 458 12.66 -4.09 9.12
C ALA A 458 13.60 -5.22 8.67
N PHE A 459 13.08 -6.42 8.49
CA PHE A 459 13.84 -7.59 8.05
C PHE A 459 14.03 -7.63 6.53
N LEU A 460 13.12 -7.06 5.76
CA LEU A 460 13.20 -7.00 4.30
C LEU A 460 14.08 -5.85 3.80
N ALA A 461 14.16 -4.74 4.56
CA ALA A 461 14.92 -3.55 4.20
C ALA A 461 16.29 -3.45 4.90
N SER A 462 16.69 -4.43 5.70
CA SER A 462 17.74 -4.34 6.73
C SER A 462 19.16 -4.05 6.24
N ALA A 463 19.43 -4.10 4.95
CA ALA A 463 20.83 -4.08 4.48
C ALA A 463 21.40 -2.67 4.26
N THR A 464 20.63 -1.58 4.11
CA THR A 464 21.25 -0.39 3.49
C THR A 464 20.77 1.00 3.89
N THR A 465 19.63 1.26 4.55
CA THR A 465 19.07 2.61 4.44
C THR A 465 18.34 3.20 5.63
N GLY A 466 18.84 3.04 6.84
CA GLY A 466 18.33 3.86 7.95
C GLY A 466 16.97 3.45 8.54
N PHE A 467 16.40 2.35 8.09
CA PHE A 467 15.40 1.62 8.88
C PHE A 467 16.07 1.03 10.11
N PRO A 468 15.38 0.91 11.24
CA PRO A 468 15.91 0.21 12.41
C PRO A 468 16.38 -1.18 11.92
N GLN A 469 17.68 -1.41 11.97
CA GLN A 469 18.24 -2.68 11.50
C GLN A 469 17.63 -3.79 12.33
N ALA A 470 17.15 -4.83 11.69
CA ALA A 470 16.75 -6.04 12.38
C ALA A 470 17.94 -6.56 13.19
N ASN A 471 17.76 -6.74 14.49
CA ASN A 471 18.80 -7.26 15.38
C ASN A 471 19.21 -8.70 15.03
N ASN A 472 18.45 -9.38 14.17
CA ASN A 472 18.70 -10.74 13.71
C ASN A 472 18.94 -10.75 12.19
N HIS A 473 20.21 -10.59 11.79
CA HIS A 473 20.62 -10.59 10.39
C HIS A 473 20.34 -11.92 9.68
N THR A 474 20.45 -13.05 10.38
CA THR A 474 20.13 -14.36 9.81
C THR A 474 18.65 -14.46 9.44
N LEU A 475 17.77 -13.99 10.31
CA LEU A 475 16.34 -13.92 10.00
C LEU A 475 16.07 -12.98 8.82
N ALA A 476 16.72 -11.82 8.78
CA ALA A 476 16.60 -10.87 7.67
C ALA A 476 17.02 -11.49 6.32
N GLU A 477 18.13 -12.24 6.30
CA GLU A 477 18.59 -12.97 5.12
C GLU A 477 17.55 -14.03 4.68
N ILE A 478 17.03 -14.80 5.61
CA ILE A 478 15.99 -15.80 5.33
C ILE A 478 14.74 -15.14 4.75
N MET A 479 14.21 -14.11 5.40
CA MET A 479 13.01 -13.41 4.96
C MET A 479 13.21 -12.79 3.56
N THR A 480 14.28 -12.06 3.36
CA THR A 480 14.60 -11.46 2.05
C THR A 480 14.71 -12.55 0.96
N SER A 481 15.30 -13.70 1.28
CA SER A 481 15.45 -14.79 0.31
C SER A 481 14.11 -15.40 -0.14
N TYR A 482 13.12 -15.49 0.75
CA TYR A 482 11.78 -15.93 0.38
C TYR A 482 11.08 -14.96 -0.57
N TRP A 483 11.15 -13.64 -0.29
CA TRP A 483 10.56 -12.61 -1.15
C TRP A 483 11.19 -12.59 -2.54
N ILE A 484 12.52 -12.67 -2.62
CA ILE A 484 13.25 -12.76 -3.88
C ILE A 484 12.87 -14.03 -4.63
N SER A 485 12.85 -15.17 -3.95
CA SER A 485 12.46 -16.44 -4.57
C SER A 485 11.06 -16.37 -5.16
N PHE A 486 10.09 -15.85 -4.39
CA PHE A 486 8.72 -15.67 -4.88
C PHE A 486 8.65 -14.69 -6.07
N ALA A 487 9.38 -13.57 -6.00
CA ALA A 487 9.42 -12.62 -7.11
C ALA A 487 10.00 -13.21 -8.39
N VAL A 488 10.98 -14.12 -8.28
CA VAL A 488 11.66 -14.71 -9.43
C VAL A 488 10.94 -15.96 -9.95
N THR A 489 10.33 -16.76 -9.07
CA THR A 489 9.83 -18.10 -9.43
C THR A 489 8.35 -18.32 -9.12
N HIS A 490 7.69 -17.37 -8.48
CA HIS A 490 6.34 -17.48 -7.92
C HIS A 490 6.21 -18.58 -6.82
N ASP A 491 7.35 -18.96 -6.24
CA ASP A 491 7.48 -19.92 -5.14
C ASP A 491 8.57 -19.41 -4.19
N PRO A 492 8.34 -19.30 -2.86
CA PRO A 492 9.34 -18.80 -1.93
C PRO A 492 10.51 -19.77 -1.71
N ASN A 493 10.46 -21.00 -2.26
CA ASN A 493 11.40 -22.06 -1.91
C ASN A 493 12.63 -22.21 -2.81
N PRO A 494 12.56 -22.08 -4.15
CA PRO A 494 13.69 -22.45 -5.03
C PRO A 494 14.97 -21.66 -4.79
N MET A 495 14.85 -20.39 -4.39
CA MET A 495 16.00 -19.51 -4.14
C MET A 495 16.15 -19.11 -2.67
N ARG A 496 15.46 -19.80 -1.74
CA ARG A 496 15.59 -19.51 -0.31
C ARG A 496 17.01 -19.74 0.19
N ALA A 497 17.39 -19.04 1.25
CA ALA A 497 18.67 -19.25 1.93
C ALA A 497 18.83 -20.72 2.35
N SER A 498 20.05 -21.23 2.31
CA SER A 498 20.33 -22.66 2.56
C SER A 498 19.92 -23.16 3.96
N ASN A 499 19.86 -22.24 4.91
CA ASN A 499 19.42 -22.45 6.30
C ASN A 499 17.92 -22.14 6.51
N ALA A 500 17.21 -21.67 5.47
CA ALA A 500 15.80 -21.39 5.54
C ALA A 500 14.97 -22.68 5.45
N PRO A 501 13.98 -22.90 6.34
CA PRO A 501 13.04 -24.01 6.21
C PRO A 501 12.26 -23.99 4.90
N TYR A 502 11.66 -25.11 4.55
CA TYR A 502 10.70 -25.16 3.46
C TYR A 502 9.41 -24.45 3.88
N TRP A 503 8.95 -23.50 3.06
CA TRP A 503 7.66 -22.83 3.25
C TRP A 503 6.57 -23.61 2.53
N PRO A 504 5.61 -24.24 3.27
CA PRO A 504 4.56 -25.03 2.64
C PRO A 504 3.59 -24.15 1.86
N SER A 505 3.02 -24.67 0.79
CA SER A 505 1.87 -24.04 0.15
C SER A 505 0.68 -24.03 1.12
N TYR A 506 -0.11 -22.98 1.09
CA TYR A 506 -1.32 -22.82 1.88
C TYR A 506 -2.44 -23.67 1.28
N ILE A 507 -2.47 -24.93 1.63
CA ILE A 507 -3.47 -25.90 1.16
C ILE A 507 -4.19 -26.52 2.35
N SER A 508 -5.46 -26.87 2.13
CA SER A 508 -6.22 -27.66 3.09
C SER A 508 -5.64 -29.07 3.17
N ASN A 509 -5.17 -29.51 4.33
CA ASN A 509 -4.64 -30.86 4.57
C ASN A 509 -5.72 -31.95 4.57
N GLY A 510 -6.66 -31.91 3.62
CA GLY A 510 -7.57 -33.01 3.32
C GLY A 510 -8.68 -33.30 4.35
N ALA A 511 -8.83 -32.49 5.36
CA ALA A 511 -9.99 -32.53 6.23
C ALA A 511 -11.04 -31.59 5.65
N GLY A 512 -11.96 -32.12 4.89
CA GLY A 512 -13.06 -31.36 4.30
C GLY A 512 -13.80 -30.49 5.30
N SER A 513 -14.45 -29.47 4.82
CA SER A 513 -15.31 -28.54 5.58
C SER A 513 -15.97 -29.26 6.76
N ALA A 514 -15.52 -28.94 7.96
CA ALA A 514 -16.02 -29.58 9.16
C ALA A 514 -17.46 -29.14 9.37
N ALA A 515 -18.39 -29.97 8.97
CA ALA A 515 -19.80 -29.88 9.36
C ALA A 515 -20.00 -29.78 10.89
N ASN A 516 -18.94 -29.82 11.67
CA ASN A 516 -18.91 -29.89 13.13
C ASN A 516 -18.10 -28.77 13.82
N GLY A 517 -17.76 -27.67 13.14
CA GLY A 517 -17.08 -26.52 13.79
C GLY A 517 -15.62 -26.77 14.19
N GLN A 518 -14.96 -27.77 13.64
CA GLN A 518 -13.51 -27.95 13.78
C GLN A 518 -12.82 -27.37 12.55
N SER A 519 -11.89 -26.45 12.79
CA SER A 519 -11.08 -25.81 11.76
C SER A 519 -10.36 -26.85 10.89
N VAL A 520 -10.51 -26.73 9.59
CA VAL A 520 -9.67 -27.44 8.63
C VAL A 520 -8.26 -26.88 8.77
N GLY A 521 -7.25 -27.72 8.99
CA GLY A 521 -5.87 -27.28 9.16
C GLY A 521 -5.31 -26.77 7.84
N PHE A 522 -5.08 -25.48 7.74
CA PHE A 522 -4.20 -24.87 6.74
C PHE A 522 -2.81 -24.72 7.35
N ASP A 523 -1.76 -24.97 6.56
CA ASP A 523 -0.39 -24.78 6.99
C ASP A 523 0.10 -23.38 6.59
N THR A 524 0.59 -22.62 7.56
CA THR A 524 1.27 -21.34 7.38
C THR A 524 2.74 -21.47 7.76
N LEU A 525 3.60 -20.57 7.27
CA LEU A 525 4.93 -20.42 7.84
C LEU A 525 4.83 -19.52 9.09
N ALA A 526 5.14 -20.07 10.26
CA ALA A 526 5.25 -19.29 11.48
C ALA A 526 6.70 -18.86 11.70
N VAL A 527 6.92 -17.57 11.91
CA VAL A 527 8.23 -16.97 12.16
C VAL A 527 8.21 -16.27 13.50
N THR A 528 9.15 -16.63 14.35
CA THR A 528 9.45 -15.94 15.61
C THR A 528 10.92 -15.55 15.64
N TYR A 529 11.36 -14.90 16.69
CA TYR A 529 12.79 -14.57 16.87
C TYR A 529 13.70 -15.81 16.89
N THR A 530 13.19 -16.95 17.32
CA THR A 530 13.99 -18.16 17.59
C THR A 530 13.60 -19.35 16.73
N THR A 531 12.44 -19.33 16.11
CA THR A 531 11.91 -20.46 15.35
C THR A 531 11.29 -20.01 14.04
N ILE A 532 11.51 -20.80 12.99
CA ILE A 532 10.87 -20.66 11.70
C ILE A 532 10.43 -22.05 11.27
N GLY A 533 9.17 -22.23 10.91
CA GLY A 533 8.69 -23.51 10.42
C GLY A 533 7.19 -23.54 10.14
N PRO A 534 6.72 -24.64 9.54
CA PRO A 534 5.30 -24.86 9.32
C PRO A 534 4.51 -24.91 10.64
N ALA A 535 3.34 -24.28 10.64
CA ALA A 535 2.39 -24.32 11.75
C ALA A 535 0.95 -24.29 11.24
N ALA A 536 0.01 -24.73 12.06
CA ALA A 536 -1.41 -24.53 11.75
C ALA A 536 -1.73 -23.03 11.75
N ASP A 537 -2.56 -22.60 10.80
CA ASP A 537 -2.99 -21.21 10.72
C ASP A 537 -3.87 -20.82 11.93
N PRO A 538 -3.44 -19.89 12.78
CA PRO A 538 -4.21 -19.47 13.94
C PRO A 538 -5.47 -18.68 13.57
N ASP A 539 -5.54 -18.16 12.34
CA ASP A 539 -6.65 -17.34 11.86
C ASP A 539 -7.80 -18.21 11.31
N ALA A 540 -7.56 -19.51 11.10
CA ALA A 540 -8.60 -20.49 10.80
C ALA A 540 -9.47 -20.76 12.05
N SER A 541 -10.34 -19.81 12.39
CA SER A 541 -11.04 -19.79 13.67
C SER A 541 -12.45 -19.19 13.57
N ALA A 542 -13.28 -19.47 14.58
CA ALA A 542 -14.62 -18.89 14.70
C ALA A 542 -14.61 -17.33 14.78
N LYS A 543 -13.47 -16.71 15.08
CA LYS A 543 -13.29 -15.24 15.09
C LYS A 543 -13.28 -14.71 13.66
N CYS A 544 -12.47 -15.30 12.79
CA CYS A 544 -12.42 -14.90 11.38
C CYS A 544 -13.68 -15.31 10.60
N ASP A 545 -14.30 -16.45 10.94
CA ASP A 545 -15.61 -16.80 10.40
C ASP A 545 -16.66 -15.72 10.74
N PHE A 546 -16.64 -15.23 12.00
CA PHE A 546 -17.56 -14.18 12.43
C PHE A 546 -17.42 -12.91 11.55
N PHE A 547 -16.22 -12.39 11.35
CA PHE A 547 -16.03 -11.22 10.50
C PHE A 547 -16.37 -11.51 9.04
N GLY A 548 -16.00 -12.66 8.52
CA GLY A 548 -16.31 -13.09 7.15
C GLY A 548 -17.81 -13.16 6.85
N TYR A 549 -18.65 -13.48 7.84
CA TYR A 549 -20.12 -13.47 7.69
C TYR A 549 -20.78 -12.12 7.94
N GLN A 550 -20.03 -11.09 8.36
CA GLN A 550 -20.58 -9.77 8.69
C GLN A 550 -20.20 -8.66 7.68
N GLN A 551 -19.85 -9.02 6.48
CA GLN A 551 -19.29 -8.16 5.42
C GLN A 551 -19.97 -6.79 5.30
N PHE A 552 -21.30 -6.75 5.24
CA PHE A 552 -22.06 -5.50 5.15
C PHE A 552 -22.15 -4.70 6.45
N LYS A 553 -21.78 -5.29 7.58
CA LYS A 553 -21.75 -4.58 8.87
C LYS A 553 -20.39 -3.99 9.15
N VAL A 554 -19.35 -4.70 8.78
CA VAL A 554 -17.95 -4.27 8.93
C VAL A 554 -17.45 -3.49 7.74
N MET A 555 -18.13 -3.58 6.59
CA MET A 555 -17.88 -2.78 5.38
C MET A 555 -16.48 -2.98 4.75
N ASN A 556 -15.89 -4.14 4.87
CA ASN A 556 -14.57 -4.42 4.30
C ASN A 556 -14.51 -5.66 3.40
#